data_39a9bacbc5aa6d8a34d9fe5d0c3d2243
#
_entry.id   39a9bacbc5aa6d8a34d9fe5d0c3d2243
#
_cell.length_a   1.000
_cell.length_b   1.000
_cell.length_c   1.000
_cell.angle_alpha   90.00
_cell.angle_beta   90.00
_cell.angle_gamma   90.00
#
_symmetry.space_group_name_H-M   'P 1'
#
loop_
_entity.id
_entity.type
_entity.pdbx_description
1 polymer ?
#
loop_
_entity_poly.entity_id
_entity_poly.type
_entity_poly.pdbx_seq_one_letter_code
_entity_poly.pdbx_strand_id
1 'polypeptide(L)'
;MASITSRNLAPIAIVGGGPCGLTFARLLEQYKLDYVVFERDLNATPTSRYQGGTLDIHGPSGQQALKEAGLFQEFSALARWDATRLRNMLLDSIPAHKIRWGHGVKAVESKSGTAKSAADWVIRFINGTSASGFRLVVGADGAWSKVRSLLTSAKPEYSGKIFIEGRIPQGNPSYTAAKELAGPGNMLAMGKCKTLAVQQVADSSYRLYMGMKAPEDRFPKAPSMADTEAMRQEFLASPEYYADWAPELKQYLSNAEGPFRLWPLHRLPVSSLSWERVPGVTLVGDAAHVSTPLAGEGVNMAMHDALKLTKAITKHCDVGSAAGEDEDASILERALAEYEKDMFERAQDHTTRCIDREGMFFADDSAQQLIDMITGAL
;
A
#
# COMPACT_ATOMS: atom_id res chain seq x y z
N MET A 1 29.23 -32.77 -15.65
CA MET A 1 28.16 -31.76 -15.50
C MET A 1 27.07 -32.43 -14.71
N ALA A 2 27.00 -32.14 -13.40
CA ALA A 2 25.94 -32.67 -12.56
C ALA A 2 24.63 -31.94 -12.89
N SER A 3 23.61 -32.69 -13.28
CA SER A 3 22.25 -32.22 -13.45
C SER A 3 21.74 -31.71 -12.10
N ILE A 4 21.57 -30.42 -11.96
CA ILE A 4 20.88 -29.84 -10.82
C ILE A 4 19.41 -30.18 -11.02
N THR A 5 18.95 -31.26 -10.41
CA THR A 5 17.52 -31.56 -10.29
C THR A 5 16.90 -30.45 -9.44
N SER A 6 16.18 -29.52 -10.08
CA SER A 6 15.36 -28.54 -9.37
C SER A 6 14.41 -29.32 -8.45
N ARG A 7 14.47 -29.08 -7.14
CA ARG A 7 13.46 -29.62 -6.21
C ARG A 7 12.10 -29.09 -6.58
N ASN A 8 11.15 -29.99 -6.65
CA ASN A 8 9.72 -29.69 -6.71
C ASN A 8 9.21 -29.31 -5.31
N LEU A 9 9.74 -28.21 -4.74
CA LEU A 9 9.18 -27.67 -3.51
C LEU A 9 7.80 -27.07 -3.80
N ALA A 10 6.89 -27.21 -2.85
CA ALA A 10 5.58 -26.57 -2.97
C ALA A 10 5.72 -25.04 -3.13
N PRO A 11 4.90 -24.38 -3.95
CA PRO A 11 5.02 -22.96 -4.22
C PRO A 11 4.70 -22.10 -3.01
N ILE A 12 5.20 -20.86 -3.00
CA ILE A 12 4.79 -19.81 -2.06
C ILE A 12 3.49 -19.19 -2.56
N ALA A 13 2.45 -19.15 -1.73
CA ALA A 13 1.21 -18.43 -2.04
C ALA A 13 1.35 -16.96 -1.66
N ILE A 14 1.21 -16.05 -2.64
CA ILE A 14 1.16 -14.61 -2.42
C ILE A 14 -0.29 -14.17 -2.57
N VAL A 15 -0.88 -13.67 -1.49
CA VAL A 15 -2.27 -13.20 -1.46
C VAL A 15 -2.28 -11.70 -1.67
N GLY A 16 -2.61 -11.27 -2.88
CA GLY A 16 -2.66 -9.87 -3.33
C GLY A 16 -1.60 -9.52 -4.37
N GLY A 17 -2.04 -8.98 -5.50
CA GLY A 17 -1.23 -8.49 -6.63
C GLY A 17 -1.05 -6.97 -6.65
N GLY A 18 -0.94 -6.35 -5.48
CA GLY A 18 -0.55 -4.96 -5.33
C GLY A 18 0.98 -4.77 -5.44
N PRO A 19 1.50 -3.52 -5.35
CA PRO A 19 2.94 -3.24 -5.47
C PRO A 19 3.81 -4.12 -4.57
N CYS A 20 3.39 -4.37 -3.33
CA CYS A 20 4.10 -5.23 -2.38
C CYS A 20 4.20 -6.67 -2.87
N GLY A 21 3.05 -7.31 -3.14
CA GLY A 21 3.00 -8.71 -3.56
C GLY A 21 3.70 -8.95 -4.89
N LEU A 22 3.58 -8.01 -5.85
CA LEU A 22 4.27 -8.09 -7.14
C LEU A 22 5.78 -7.87 -7.00
N THR A 23 6.23 -6.96 -6.12
CA THR A 23 7.66 -6.82 -5.82
C THR A 23 8.22 -8.11 -5.23
N PHE A 24 7.50 -8.73 -4.30
CA PHE A 24 7.90 -10.01 -3.73
C PHE A 24 7.93 -11.12 -4.80
N ALA A 25 6.90 -11.23 -5.63
CA ALA A 25 6.86 -12.18 -6.74
C ALA A 25 8.05 -12.00 -7.69
N ARG A 26 8.37 -10.76 -8.06
CA ARG A 26 9.52 -10.47 -8.94
C ARG A 26 10.86 -10.84 -8.28
N LEU A 27 11.02 -10.57 -7.00
CA LEU A 27 12.22 -10.97 -6.25
C LEU A 27 12.34 -12.50 -6.19
N LEU A 28 11.25 -13.24 -5.98
CA LEU A 28 11.25 -14.71 -6.04
C LEU A 28 11.68 -15.24 -7.42
N GLU A 29 11.28 -14.59 -8.52
CA GLU A 29 11.76 -14.90 -9.87
C GLU A 29 13.29 -14.77 -9.99
N GLN A 30 13.88 -13.70 -9.44
CA GLN A 30 15.33 -13.50 -9.46
C GLN A 30 16.07 -14.64 -8.76
N TYR A 31 15.49 -15.17 -7.67
CA TYR A 31 16.07 -16.26 -6.89
C TYR A 31 15.57 -17.65 -7.30
N LYS A 32 14.76 -17.75 -8.37
CA LYS A 32 14.21 -19.01 -8.92
C LYS A 32 13.41 -19.82 -7.88
N LEU A 33 12.72 -19.13 -7.00
CA LEU A 33 11.80 -19.71 -6.05
C LEU A 33 10.39 -19.78 -6.65
N ASP A 34 9.69 -20.92 -6.48
CA ASP A 34 8.35 -21.07 -7.05
C ASP A 34 7.28 -20.41 -6.21
N TYR A 35 6.31 -19.78 -6.88
CA TYR A 35 5.22 -19.04 -6.24
C TYR A 35 3.98 -18.98 -7.14
N VAL A 36 2.87 -18.59 -6.54
CA VAL A 36 1.63 -18.21 -7.22
C VAL A 36 1.05 -16.96 -6.56
N VAL A 37 0.61 -16.00 -7.37
CA VAL A 37 -0.07 -14.78 -6.91
C VAL A 37 -1.58 -14.95 -7.08
N PHE A 38 -2.35 -14.72 -6.03
CA PHE A 38 -3.81 -14.68 -6.06
C PHE A 38 -4.28 -13.23 -6.01
N GLU A 39 -4.92 -12.76 -7.08
CA GLU A 39 -5.39 -11.39 -7.21
C GLU A 39 -6.92 -11.33 -7.39
N ARG A 40 -7.57 -10.39 -6.70
CA ARG A 40 -9.03 -10.19 -6.75
C ARG A 40 -9.52 -9.56 -8.05
N ASP A 41 -8.69 -8.71 -8.68
CA ASP A 41 -9.03 -8.12 -9.98
C ASP A 41 -9.22 -9.22 -11.02
N LEU A 42 -10.09 -8.98 -11.99
CA LEU A 42 -10.40 -9.98 -13.02
C LEU A 42 -9.30 -10.12 -14.07
N ASN A 43 -8.47 -9.12 -14.24
CA ASN A 43 -7.37 -9.09 -15.20
C ASN A 43 -6.38 -7.94 -14.86
N ALA A 44 -5.34 -7.81 -15.67
CA ALA A 44 -4.30 -6.79 -15.50
C ALA A 44 -4.78 -5.35 -15.78
N THR A 45 -5.89 -5.18 -16.51
CA THR A 45 -6.36 -3.86 -16.91
C THR A 45 -6.76 -3.03 -15.69
N PRO A 46 -6.14 -1.88 -15.45
CA PRO A 46 -6.52 -1.03 -14.34
C PRO A 46 -7.98 -0.58 -14.53
N THR A 47 -8.82 -0.82 -13.55
CA THR A 47 -10.12 -0.16 -13.53
C THR A 47 -9.86 1.32 -13.30
N SER A 48 -10.59 2.21 -14.00
CA SER A 48 -10.46 3.68 -13.91
C SER A 48 -10.56 4.26 -12.48
N ARG A 49 -10.85 3.40 -11.52
CA ARG A 49 -10.96 3.71 -10.08
C ARG A 49 -9.60 3.82 -9.35
N TYR A 50 -8.49 3.37 -9.95
CA TYR A 50 -7.24 3.15 -9.22
C TYR A 50 -6.01 3.88 -9.77
N GLN A 51 -6.17 4.99 -10.45
CA GLN A 51 -5.02 5.89 -10.59
C GLN A 51 -4.75 6.50 -9.22
N GLY A 52 -3.87 5.87 -8.44
CA GLY A 52 -3.33 6.45 -7.21
C GLY A 52 -2.57 7.75 -7.52
N GLY A 53 -2.28 8.54 -6.48
CA GLY A 53 -1.42 9.70 -6.59
C GLY A 53 0.00 9.34 -7.05
N THR A 54 0.80 10.34 -7.30
CA THR A 54 2.23 10.18 -7.61
C THR A 54 2.94 9.49 -6.45
N LEU A 55 3.82 8.55 -6.77
CA LEU A 55 4.62 7.82 -5.80
C LEU A 55 6.03 8.37 -5.75
N ASP A 56 6.51 8.57 -4.55
CA ASP A 56 7.90 8.90 -4.24
C ASP A 56 8.61 7.63 -3.76
N ILE A 57 9.52 7.11 -4.58
CA ILE A 57 10.21 5.86 -4.28
C ILE A 57 11.60 6.18 -3.73
N HIS A 58 11.80 5.88 -2.45
CA HIS A 58 12.98 6.28 -1.68
C HIS A 58 14.17 5.36 -1.88
N GLY A 59 15.39 5.98 -1.86
CA GLY A 59 16.67 5.29 -2.10
C GLY A 59 16.90 4.06 -1.22
N PRO A 60 16.80 4.17 0.11
CA PRO A 60 17.17 3.09 1.03
C PRO A 60 16.12 1.96 1.14
N SER A 61 14.93 2.13 0.55
CA SER A 61 13.80 1.21 0.67
C SER A 61 13.26 0.74 -0.68
N GLY A 62 12.31 1.46 -1.28
CA GLY A 62 11.69 1.08 -2.54
C GLY A 62 12.66 0.96 -3.70
N GLN A 63 13.60 1.91 -3.88
CA GLN A 63 14.62 1.82 -4.93
C GLN A 63 15.59 0.67 -4.69
N GLN A 64 15.92 0.35 -3.44
CA GLN A 64 16.74 -0.82 -3.14
C GLN A 64 16.04 -2.11 -3.53
N ALA A 65 14.73 -2.22 -3.28
CA ALA A 65 13.94 -3.36 -3.73
C ALA A 65 13.91 -3.47 -5.26
N LEU A 66 13.78 -2.34 -5.99
CA LEU A 66 13.84 -2.32 -7.46
C LEU A 66 15.21 -2.69 -8.01
N LYS A 67 16.30 -2.31 -7.35
CA LYS A 67 17.68 -2.72 -7.73
C LYS A 67 17.83 -4.22 -7.63
N GLU A 68 17.43 -4.83 -6.52
CA GLU A 68 17.48 -6.28 -6.33
C GLU A 68 16.54 -7.03 -7.27
N ALA A 69 15.40 -6.44 -7.61
CA ALA A 69 14.44 -6.97 -8.58
C ALA A 69 14.92 -6.87 -10.04
N GLY A 70 16.04 -6.16 -10.29
CA GLY A 70 16.56 -5.90 -11.64
C GLY A 70 15.72 -4.91 -12.46
N LEU A 71 14.89 -4.07 -11.80
CA LEU A 71 13.96 -3.14 -12.46
C LEU A 71 14.35 -1.67 -12.30
N PHE A 72 15.47 -1.37 -11.63
CA PHE A 72 15.83 0.00 -11.30
C PHE A 72 16.14 0.86 -12.54
N GLN A 73 16.70 0.29 -13.60
CA GLN A 73 16.99 1.03 -14.84
C GLN A 73 15.68 1.45 -15.53
N GLU A 74 14.71 0.54 -15.64
CA GLU A 74 13.39 0.82 -16.21
C GLU A 74 12.66 1.88 -15.36
N PHE A 75 12.71 1.73 -14.05
CA PHE A 75 12.17 2.72 -13.14
C PHE A 75 12.80 4.09 -13.37
N SER A 76 14.13 4.20 -13.48
CA SER A 76 14.84 5.46 -13.60
C SER A 76 14.64 6.15 -14.95
N ALA A 77 14.22 5.42 -15.98
CA ALA A 77 13.97 5.98 -17.31
C ALA A 77 12.69 6.83 -17.37
N LEU A 78 11.83 6.75 -16.38
CA LEU A 78 10.59 7.51 -16.32
C LEU A 78 10.69 8.63 -15.29
N ALA A 79 10.31 9.84 -15.69
CA ALA A 79 10.40 11.03 -14.82
C ALA A 79 9.36 11.04 -13.69
N ARG A 80 8.33 10.21 -13.77
CA ARG A 80 7.22 10.17 -12.80
C ARG A 80 6.58 8.81 -12.70
N TRP A 81 6.26 8.45 -11.48
CA TRP A 81 5.60 7.21 -11.14
C TRP A 81 4.28 7.46 -10.41
N ASP A 82 3.27 6.71 -10.78
CA ASP A 82 2.06 6.51 -10.00
C ASP A 82 1.90 5.01 -9.71
N ALA A 83 0.92 4.68 -8.86
CA ALA A 83 0.66 3.30 -8.48
C ALA A 83 0.35 2.40 -9.69
N THR A 84 -0.27 2.93 -10.74
CA THR A 84 -0.62 2.18 -11.96
C THR A 84 0.62 1.82 -12.76
N ARG A 85 1.52 2.78 -13.01
CA ARG A 85 2.76 2.55 -13.74
C ARG A 85 3.68 1.58 -13.01
N LEU A 86 3.84 1.76 -11.70
CA LEU A 86 4.62 0.85 -10.87
C LEU A 86 4.04 -0.57 -10.92
N ARG A 87 2.72 -0.70 -10.79
CA ARG A 87 2.04 -2.00 -10.87
C ARG A 87 2.25 -2.66 -12.23
N ASN A 88 2.09 -1.93 -13.32
CA ASN A 88 2.27 -2.47 -14.68
C ASN A 88 3.71 -2.94 -14.91
N MET A 89 4.73 -2.15 -14.58
CA MET A 89 6.13 -2.54 -14.66
C MET A 89 6.40 -3.84 -13.88
N LEU A 90 5.86 -3.96 -12.68
CA LEU A 90 6.00 -5.17 -11.87
C LEU A 90 5.27 -6.36 -12.49
N LEU A 91 4.05 -6.18 -13.02
CA LEU A 91 3.29 -7.21 -13.71
C LEU A 91 4.02 -7.73 -14.96
N ASP A 92 4.55 -6.82 -15.78
CA ASP A 92 5.27 -7.16 -17.01
C ASP A 92 6.58 -7.92 -16.72
N SER A 93 7.11 -7.78 -15.50
CA SER A 93 8.36 -8.41 -15.07
C SER A 93 8.23 -9.86 -14.57
N ILE A 94 7.01 -10.39 -14.46
CA ILE A 94 6.74 -11.75 -13.95
C ILE A 94 5.91 -12.56 -14.95
N PRO A 95 6.05 -13.91 -14.98
CA PRO A 95 5.28 -14.75 -15.89
C PRO A 95 3.77 -14.66 -15.64
N ALA A 96 2.99 -14.33 -16.65
CA ALA A 96 1.55 -14.14 -16.55
C ALA A 96 0.80 -15.38 -16.01
N HIS A 97 1.30 -16.59 -16.27
CA HIS A 97 0.67 -17.84 -15.79
C HIS A 97 0.82 -18.05 -14.28
N LYS A 98 1.69 -17.30 -13.59
CA LYS A 98 1.83 -17.34 -12.13
C LYS A 98 0.82 -16.47 -11.40
N ILE A 99 0.02 -15.68 -12.12
CA ILE A 99 -1.04 -14.85 -11.53
C ILE A 99 -2.39 -15.51 -11.75
N ARG A 100 -3.14 -15.69 -10.66
CA ARG A 100 -4.52 -16.17 -10.65
C ARG A 100 -5.46 -14.99 -10.44
N TRP A 101 -5.93 -14.45 -11.54
CA TRP A 101 -6.92 -13.37 -11.55
C TRP A 101 -8.29 -13.84 -11.09
N GLY A 102 -9.11 -12.93 -10.52
CA GLY A 102 -10.45 -13.23 -10.03
C GLY A 102 -10.46 -14.10 -8.75
N HIS A 103 -9.31 -14.20 -8.06
CA HIS A 103 -9.13 -15.00 -6.86
C HIS A 103 -9.04 -14.11 -5.59
N GLY A 104 -10.04 -13.23 -5.41
CA GLY A 104 -10.18 -12.47 -4.17
C GLY A 104 -10.34 -13.41 -2.97
N VAL A 105 -9.50 -13.25 -1.94
CA VAL A 105 -9.53 -14.14 -0.77
C VAL A 105 -10.73 -13.79 0.11
N LYS A 106 -11.52 -14.82 0.45
CA LYS A 106 -12.64 -14.76 1.39
C LYS A 106 -12.18 -15.09 2.81
N ALA A 107 -11.39 -16.16 2.96
CA ALA A 107 -10.83 -16.62 4.22
C ALA A 107 -9.59 -17.49 3.99
N VAL A 108 -8.77 -17.62 5.01
CA VAL A 108 -7.73 -18.66 5.09
C VAL A 108 -8.02 -19.47 6.36
N GLU A 109 -8.04 -20.78 6.25
CA GLU A 109 -8.52 -21.70 7.29
C GLU A 109 -7.53 -22.85 7.46
N SER A 110 -7.39 -23.37 8.67
CA SER A 110 -6.65 -24.60 8.90
C SER A 110 -7.50 -25.84 8.58
N LYS A 111 -6.93 -26.83 7.92
CA LYS A 111 -7.58 -28.13 7.64
C LYS A 111 -8.00 -28.87 8.89
N SER A 112 -7.22 -28.74 9.96
CA SER A 112 -7.35 -29.54 11.21
C SER A 112 -7.76 -28.70 12.43
N GLY A 113 -8.00 -27.41 12.26
CA GLY A 113 -8.25 -26.48 13.37
C GLY A 113 -6.97 -25.95 14.04
N THR A 114 -5.84 -26.66 13.96
CA THR A 114 -4.53 -26.24 14.47
C THR A 114 -3.49 -26.47 13.39
N ALA A 115 -3.02 -25.42 12.75
CA ALA A 115 -1.99 -25.54 11.73
C ALA A 115 -0.61 -25.74 12.36
N LYS A 116 0.14 -26.70 11.82
CA LYS A 116 1.53 -27.00 12.21
C LYS A 116 2.52 -26.56 11.15
N SER A 117 2.05 -26.38 9.92
CA SER A 117 2.85 -25.95 8.77
C SER A 117 1.99 -25.23 7.74
N ALA A 118 2.63 -24.66 6.72
CA ALA A 118 1.91 -24.02 5.60
C ALA A 118 1.01 -25.00 4.82
N ALA A 119 1.33 -26.28 4.78
CA ALA A 119 0.53 -27.32 4.10
C ALA A 119 -0.86 -27.51 4.71
N ASP A 120 -1.05 -27.07 5.95
CA ASP A 120 -2.34 -27.16 6.65
C ASP A 120 -3.31 -26.04 6.24
N TRP A 121 -2.81 -24.97 5.60
CA TRP A 121 -3.66 -23.85 5.22
C TRP A 121 -4.43 -24.10 3.92
N VAL A 122 -5.70 -23.70 3.94
CA VAL A 122 -6.58 -23.64 2.77
C VAL A 122 -7.01 -22.21 2.55
N ILE A 123 -6.69 -21.68 1.38
CA ILE A 123 -7.13 -20.37 0.94
C ILE A 123 -8.48 -20.54 0.23
N ARG A 124 -9.53 -19.90 0.73
CA ARG A 124 -10.85 -19.87 0.11
C ARG A 124 -11.09 -18.56 -0.61
N PHE A 125 -11.58 -18.64 -1.83
CA PHE A 125 -11.78 -17.47 -2.67
C PHE A 125 -13.26 -17.07 -2.75
N ILE A 126 -13.50 -15.80 -3.08
CA ILE A 126 -14.84 -15.24 -3.26
C ILE A 126 -15.59 -15.92 -4.43
N ASN A 127 -14.86 -16.40 -5.45
CA ASN A 127 -15.40 -17.12 -6.59
C ASN A 127 -15.85 -18.56 -6.26
N GLY A 128 -15.78 -18.98 -5.00
CA GLY A 128 -16.20 -20.31 -4.53
C GLY A 128 -15.13 -21.39 -4.63
N THR A 129 -13.98 -21.12 -5.26
CA THR A 129 -12.88 -22.08 -5.35
C THR A 129 -11.98 -22.03 -4.12
N SER A 130 -11.06 -22.99 -4.00
CA SER A 130 -10.05 -22.99 -2.94
C SER A 130 -8.71 -23.52 -3.45
N ALA A 131 -7.62 -23.18 -2.73
CA ALA A 131 -6.29 -23.67 -3.00
C ALA A 131 -5.56 -24.04 -1.70
N SER A 132 -4.68 -25.03 -1.75
CA SER A 132 -3.85 -25.48 -0.62
C SER A 132 -2.59 -26.16 -1.14
N GLY A 133 -1.72 -26.62 -0.22
CA GLY A 133 -0.48 -27.30 -0.61
C GLY A 133 0.66 -26.31 -0.88
N PHE A 134 0.73 -25.24 -0.11
CA PHE A 134 1.79 -24.24 -0.18
C PHE A 134 2.83 -24.49 0.91
N ARG A 135 4.08 -24.09 0.66
CA ARG A 135 5.12 -24.08 1.70
C ARG A 135 5.09 -22.82 2.56
N LEU A 136 4.45 -21.75 2.09
CA LEU A 136 4.28 -20.47 2.77
C LEU A 136 3.07 -19.74 2.21
N VAL A 137 2.30 -19.10 3.07
CA VAL A 137 1.24 -18.16 2.71
C VAL A 137 1.66 -16.76 3.13
N VAL A 138 1.82 -15.85 2.17
CA VAL A 138 2.19 -14.44 2.40
C VAL A 138 1.00 -13.55 2.13
N GLY A 139 0.50 -12.90 3.18
CA GLY A 139 -0.56 -11.88 3.05
C GLY A 139 0.03 -10.56 2.57
N ALA A 140 -0.35 -10.17 1.34
CA ALA A 140 -0.08 -8.88 0.70
C ALA A 140 -1.40 -8.23 0.24
N ASP A 141 -2.49 -8.55 0.91
CA ASP A 141 -3.89 -8.24 0.55
C ASP A 141 -4.38 -6.90 1.12
N GLY A 142 -3.45 -6.04 1.53
CA GLY A 142 -3.69 -4.65 1.85
C GLY A 142 -4.34 -4.42 3.21
N ALA A 143 -4.81 -3.19 3.43
CA ALA A 143 -5.30 -2.70 4.72
C ALA A 143 -6.34 -3.62 5.39
N TRP A 144 -7.24 -4.23 4.60
CA TRP A 144 -8.32 -5.10 5.09
C TRP A 144 -7.99 -6.59 4.93
N SER A 145 -6.73 -6.93 5.17
CA SER A 145 -6.19 -8.28 5.00
C SER A 145 -7.04 -9.35 5.68
N LYS A 146 -7.31 -10.41 4.92
CA LYS A 146 -7.94 -11.65 5.43
C LYS A 146 -6.90 -12.60 6.01
N VAL A 147 -5.66 -12.51 5.52
CA VAL A 147 -4.56 -13.32 6.06
C VAL A 147 -4.17 -12.84 7.46
N ARG A 148 -4.21 -11.53 7.72
CA ARG A 148 -3.89 -10.95 9.03
C ARG A 148 -4.69 -11.57 10.18
N SER A 149 -5.93 -11.95 9.96
CA SER A 149 -6.79 -12.55 10.99
C SER A 149 -6.27 -13.88 11.55
N LEU A 150 -5.28 -14.51 10.89
CA LEU A 150 -4.61 -15.71 11.39
C LEU A 150 -3.57 -15.41 12.46
N LEU A 151 -2.98 -14.21 12.43
CA LEU A 151 -1.86 -13.82 13.27
C LEU A 151 -2.29 -12.88 14.41
N THR A 152 -3.28 -12.03 14.16
CA THR A 152 -3.78 -11.07 15.15
C THR A 152 -5.24 -10.75 14.94
N SER A 153 -5.95 -10.43 16.01
CA SER A 153 -7.33 -9.94 15.97
C SER A 153 -7.43 -8.45 15.64
N ALA A 154 -6.29 -7.75 15.49
CA ALA A 154 -6.26 -6.33 15.24
C ALA A 154 -6.90 -5.96 13.90
N LYS A 155 -7.66 -4.89 13.93
CA LYS A 155 -8.32 -4.30 12.76
C LYS A 155 -7.86 -2.86 12.60
N PRO A 156 -7.81 -2.34 11.34
CA PRO A 156 -7.58 -0.93 11.13
C PRO A 156 -8.63 -0.08 11.83
N GLU A 157 -8.17 0.94 12.54
CA GLU A 157 -9.00 1.90 13.23
C GLU A 157 -9.05 3.21 12.45
N TYR A 158 -10.21 3.85 12.44
CA TYR A 158 -10.37 5.16 11.83
C TYR A 158 -9.60 6.22 12.63
N SER A 159 -8.80 7.03 11.92
CA SER A 159 -7.94 8.04 12.54
C SER A 159 -8.67 9.35 12.94
N GLY A 160 -9.97 9.47 12.64
CA GLY A 160 -10.71 10.72 12.78
C GLY A 160 -10.46 11.72 11.65
N LYS A 161 -9.82 11.29 10.56
CA LYS A 161 -9.41 12.15 9.45
C LYS A 161 -9.79 11.54 8.11
N ILE A 162 -10.12 12.41 7.17
CA ILE A 162 -10.60 12.02 5.85
C ILE A 162 -9.91 12.87 4.80
N PHE A 163 -9.58 12.25 3.67
CA PHE A 163 -9.29 12.96 2.43
C PHE A 163 -10.46 12.82 1.46
N ILE A 164 -10.76 13.90 0.78
CA ILE A 164 -11.71 13.94 -0.34
C ILE A 164 -10.93 14.32 -1.59
N GLU A 165 -11.00 13.48 -2.61
CA GLU A 165 -10.27 13.64 -3.86
C GLU A 165 -11.18 14.21 -4.94
N GLY A 166 -10.73 15.27 -5.60
CA GLY A 166 -11.27 15.83 -6.83
C GLY A 166 -10.24 15.83 -7.96
N ARG A 167 -10.63 16.29 -9.13
CA ARG A 167 -9.79 16.29 -10.35
C ARG A 167 -9.74 17.68 -10.97
N ILE A 168 -8.57 18.03 -11.53
CA ILE A 168 -8.36 19.23 -12.33
C ILE A 168 -7.68 18.78 -13.64
N PRO A 169 -8.47 18.32 -14.65
CA PRO A 169 -7.91 17.86 -15.92
C PRO A 169 -7.44 19.05 -16.79
N GLN A 170 -6.73 18.74 -17.88
CA GLN A 170 -6.40 19.74 -18.89
C GLN A 170 -7.69 20.36 -19.44
N GLY A 171 -7.71 21.69 -19.58
CA GLY A 171 -8.90 22.45 -19.98
C GLY A 171 -9.78 22.92 -18.83
N ASN A 172 -9.55 22.42 -17.61
CA ASN A 172 -10.23 22.93 -16.42
C ASN A 172 -9.83 24.40 -16.15
N PRO A 173 -10.75 25.30 -15.72
CA PRO A 173 -10.43 26.70 -15.45
C PRO A 173 -9.28 26.91 -14.47
N SER A 174 -9.09 26.00 -13.51
CA SER A 174 -7.99 26.05 -12.52
C SER A 174 -6.70 25.37 -12.98
N TYR A 175 -6.66 24.80 -14.20
CA TYR A 175 -5.50 24.01 -14.64
C TYR A 175 -4.22 24.87 -14.74
N THR A 176 -4.32 26.07 -15.33
CA THR A 176 -3.18 26.97 -15.47
C THR A 176 -2.63 27.40 -14.11
N ALA A 177 -3.50 27.79 -13.19
CA ALA A 177 -3.11 28.14 -11.83
C ALA A 177 -2.49 26.95 -11.08
N ALA A 178 -3.03 25.74 -11.24
CA ALA A 178 -2.43 24.53 -10.67
C ALA A 178 -1.03 24.27 -11.24
N LYS A 179 -0.85 24.46 -12.56
CA LYS A 179 0.44 24.30 -13.24
C LYS A 179 1.48 25.33 -12.77
N GLU A 180 1.08 26.56 -12.57
CA GLU A 180 1.97 27.64 -12.08
C GLU A 180 2.40 27.41 -10.64
N LEU A 181 1.49 27.01 -9.76
CA LEU A 181 1.74 26.88 -8.33
C LEU A 181 2.36 25.52 -7.94
N ALA A 182 1.79 24.42 -8.43
CA ALA A 182 2.30 23.08 -8.13
C ALA A 182 3.37 22.60 -9.12
N GLY A 183 3.40 23.17 -10.33
CA GLY A 183 4.33 22.75 -11.38
C GLY A 183 4.24 21.25 -11.66
N PRO A 184 5.40 20.59 -11.83
CA PRO A 184 5.48 19.15 -12.01
C PRO A 184 5.41 18.37 -10.69
N GLY A 185 5.15 18.97 -9.56
CA GLY A 185 5.15 18.36 -8.23
C GLY A 185 3.84 18.48 -7.50
N ASN A 186 3.95 18.92 -6.27
CA ASN A 186 2.86 19.09 -5.34
C ASN A 186 2.83 20.50 -4.76
N MET A 187 1.65 21.03 -4.55
CA MET A 187 1.38 22.17 -3.68
C MET A 187 0.60 21.66 -2.47
N LEU A 188 0.97 22.10 -1.30
CA LEU A 188 0.28 21.80 -0.05
C LEU A 188 -0.01 23.10 0.70
N ALA A 189 -1.27 23.38 0.94
CA ALA A 189 -1.72 24.41 1.86
C ALA A 189 -2.32 23.76 3.10
N MET A 190 -2.02 24.28 4.28
CA MET A 190 -2.46 23.73 5.57
C MET A 190 -2.71 24.83 6.58
N GLY A 191 -3.64 24.58 7.49
CA GLY A 191 -4.04 25.51 8.56
C GLY A 191 -5.44 25.24 9.03
N LYS A 192 -5.78 25.72 10.21
CA LYS A 192 -7.12 25.60 10.78
C LYS A 192 -7.62 24.15 10.77
N CYS A 193 -6.78 23.21 11.14
CA CYS A 193 -7.05 21.78 11.19
C CYS A 193 -7.45 21.15 9.83
N LYS A 194 -7.09 21.77 8.71
CA LYS A 194 -7.43 21.33 7.34
C LYS A 194 -6.22 21.38 6.43
N THR A 195 -6.26 20.58 5.37
CA THR A 195 -5.24 20.59 4.31
C THR A 195 -5.90 20.65 2.93
N LEU A 196 -5.22 21.28 1.99
CA LEU A 196 -5.60 21.28 0.59
C LEU A 196 -4.30 21.04 -0.22
N ALA A 197 -4.27 19.95 -0.97
CA ALA A 197 -3.12 19.64 -1.79
C ALA A 197 -3.51 19.51 -3.25
N VAL A 198 -2.67 20.03 -4.14
CA VAL A 198 -2.78 19.88 -5.58
C VAL A 198 -1.54 19.14 -6.07
N GLN A 199 -1.74 17.96 -6.67
CA GLN A 199 -0.66 17.07 -7.09
C GLN A 199 -0.78 16.75 -8.57
N GLN A 200 0.27 16.96 -9.36
CA GLN A 200 0.30 16.50 -10.73
C GLN A 200 0.46 14.98 -10.80
N VAL A 201 -0.39 14.33 -11.61
CA VAL A 201 -0.33 12.88 -11.84
C VAL A 201 0.22 12.55 -13.24
N ALA A 202 0.41 11.26 -13.52
CA ALA A 202 1.13 10.80 -14.70
C ALA A 202 0.54 11.20 -16.06
N ASP A 203 -0.77 11.44 -16.14
CA ASP A 203 -1.46 11.92 -17.34
C ASP A 203 -1.41 13.45 -17.49
N SER A 204 -0.60 14.12 -16.68
CA SER A 204 -0.46 15.58 -16.61
C SER A 204 -1.68 16.32 -16.08
N SER A 205 -2.73 15.64 -15.65
CA SER A 205 -3.81 16.26 -14.86
C SER A 205 -3.36 16.51 -13.41
N TYR A 206 -4.17 17.22 -12.65
CA TYR A 206 -3.95 17.40 -11.23
C TYR A 206 -5.04 16.70 -10.41
N ARG A 207 -4.63 16.16 -9.26
CA ARG A 207 -5.52 15.73 -8.20
C ARG A 207 -5.60 16.82 -7.16
N LEU A 208 -6.81 17.09 -6.70
CA LEU A 208 -7.08 17.91 -5.55
C LEU A 208 -7.39 16.99 -4.37
N TYR A 209 -6.68 17.14 -3.27
CA TYR A 209 -6.97 16.44 -2.02
C TYR A 209 -7.37 17.47 -0.96
N MET A 210 -8.55 17.28 -0.41
CA MET A 210 -9.11 18.08 0.69
C MET A 210 -9.07 17.24 1.95
N GLY A 211 -8.20 17.59 2.90
CA GLY A 211 -8.03 16.86 4.15
C GLY A 211 -8.68 17.60 5.32
N MET A 212 -9.41 16.87 6.16
CA MET A 212 -10.08 17.43 7.34
C MET A 212 -10.29 16.41 8.44
N LYS A 213 -10.51 16.88 9.66
CA LYS A 213 -11.05 16.07 10.75
C LYS A 213 -12.56 15.94 10.56
N ALA A 214 -13.09 14.71 10.60
CA ALA A 214 -14.52 14.46 10.49
C ALA A 214 -14.87 13.11 11.14
N PRO A 215 -16.09 12.90 11.65
CA PRO A 215 -16.60 11.56 11.94
C PRO A 215 -16.60 10.68 10.68
N GLU A 216 -16.41 9.38 10.84
CA GLU A 216 -16.30 8.43 9.71
C GLU A 216 -17.56 8.39 8.84
N ASP A 217 -18.72 8.65 9.44
CA ASP A 217 -20.04 8.66 8.82
C ASP A 217 -20.52 10.05 8.37
N ARG A 218 -19.67 11.10 8.51
CA ARG A 218 -20.04 12.50 8.18
C ARG A 218 -20.44 12.65 6.72
N PHE A 219 -19.77 11.94 5.83
CA PHE A 219 -20.07 11.97 4.41
C PHE A 219 -20.70 10.64 3.99
N PRO A 220 -21.80 10.67 3.27
CA PRO A 220 -22.45 9.45 2.83
C PRO A 220 -21.51 8.61 1.97
N LYS A 221 -21.50 7.29 2.19
CA LYS A 221 -20.79 6.36 1.29
C LYS A 221 -21.39 6.48 -0.10
N ALA A 222 -20.53 6.49 -1.15
CA ALA A 222 -20.99 6.56 -2.55
C ALA A 222 -22.33 5.77 -2.74
N PRO A 223 -23.34 6.33 -3.47
CA PRO A 223 -23.22 7.20 -4.63
C PRO A 223 -23.54 8.68 -4.39
N SER A 224 -23.85 9.15 -3.20
CA SER A 224 -24.20 10.53 -2.93
C SER A 224 -23.03 11.52 -3.10
N MET A 225 -21.78 11.04 -3.06
CA MET A 225 -20.61 11.79 -3.52
C MET A 225 -20.64 12.10 -5.04
N ALA A 226 -21.65 11.58 -5.77
CA ALA A 226 -21.84 11.89 -7.18
C ALA A 226 -22.35 13.33 -7.39
N ASP A 227 -23.01 13.95 -6.40
CA ASP A 227 -23.37 15.36 -6.46
C ASP A 227 -22.20 16.25 -6.06
N THR A 228 -21.23 16.32 -6.96
CA THR A 228 -20.01 17.13 -6.80
C THR A 228 -20.34 18.61 -6.59
N GLU A 229 -21.43 19.11 -7.21
CA GLU A 229 -21.82 20.53 -7.10
C GLU A 229 -22.34 20.86 -5.71
N ALA A 230 -23.24 20.05 -5.16
CA ALA A 230 -23.76 20.28 -3.82
C ALA A 230 -22.63 20.22 -2.77
N MET A 231 -21.72 19.26 -2.88
CA MET A 231 -20.55 19.16 -1.97
C MET A 231 -19.61 20.34 -2.11
N ARG A 232 -19.36 20.80 -3.33
CA ARG A 232 -18.53 21.98 -3.60
C ARG A 232 -19.12 23.22 -2.95
N GLN A 233 -20.42 23.43 -3.08
CA GLN A 233 -21.13 24.54 -2.45
C GLN A 233 -21.05 24.46 -0.91
N GLU A 234 -21.26 23.30 -0.34
CA GLU A 234 -21.12 23.08 1.12
C GLU A 234 -19.71 23.44 1.58
N PHE A 235 -18.67 22.95 0.90
CA PHE A 235 -17.28 23.20 1.29
C PHE A 235 -16.85 24.66 1.17
N LEU A 236 -17.42 25.39 0.21
CA LEU A 236 -17.10 26.79 -0.01
C LEU A 236 -17.95 27.73 0.86
N ALA A 237 -19.09 27.27 1.38
CA ALA A 237 -20.01 28.11 2.15
C ALA A 237 -19.72 28.07 3.66
N SER A 238 -19.14 27.00 4.19
CA SER A 238 -18.95 26.83 5.63
C SER A 238 -17.50 27.06 6.07
N PRO A 239 -17.25 27.87 7.13
CA PRO A 239 -15.95 27.99 7.79
C PRO A 239 -15.45 26.66 8.43
N GLU A 240 -16.36 25.74 8.72
CA GLU A 240 -15.98 24.36 9.11
C GLU A 240 -15.12 23.70 8.04
N TYR A 241 -15.36 24.08 6.77
CA TYR A 241 -14.58 23.60 5.63
C TYR A 241 -13.62 24.68 5.12
N TYR A 242 -13.83 25.22 3.92
CA TYR A 242 -12.87 26.11 3.25
C TYR A 242 -13.38 27.52 2.98
N ALA A 243 -14.52 27.93 3.51
CA ALA A 243 -15.10 29.27 3.25
C ALA A 243 -14.13 30.42 3.61
N ASP A 244 -13.38 30.26 4.66
CA ASP A 244 -12.44 31.23 5.21
C ASP A 244 -11.01 31.12 4.65
N TRP A 245 -10.79 30.27 3.63
CA TRP A 245 -9.51 30.16 2.94
C TRP A 245 -9.36 31.22 1.85
N ALA A 246 -8.11 31.52 1.51
CA ALA A 246 -7.79 32.52 0.48
C ALA A 246 -8.45 32.21 -0.86
N PRO A 247 -8.92 33.23 -1.62
CA PRO A 247 -9.60 33.03 -2.91
C PRO A 247 -8.77 32.20 -3.89
N GLU A 248 -7.45 32.36 -3.89
CA GLU A 248 -6.48 31.66 -4.73
C GLU A 248 -6.46 30.14 -4.46
N LEU A 249 -6.74 29.73 -3.24
CA LEU A 249 -6.87 28.33 -2.87
C LEU A 249 -8.26 27.78 -3.13
N LYS A 250 -9.29 28.60 -2.85
CA LYS A 250 -10.69 28.21 -3.09
C LYS A 250 -11.01 27.97 -4.58
N GLN A 251 -10.32 28.62 -5.51
CA GLN A 251 -10.51 28.40 -6.93
C GLN A 251 -10.28 26.94 -7.36
N TYR A 252 -9.34 26.23 -6.73
CA TYR A 252 -9.11 24.81 -7.03
C TYR A 252 -10.33 23.98 -6.68
N LEU A 253 -10.92 24.24 -5.49
CA LEU A 253 -12.12 23.56 -5.05
C LEU A 253 -13.34 23.96 -5.90
N SER A 254 -13.48 25.26 -6.24
CA SER A 254 -14.60 25.78 -7.04
C SER A 254 -14.71 25.12 -8.41
N ASN A 255 -13.60 24.71 -9.01
CA ASN A 255 -13.55 24.14 -10.34
C ASN A 255 -13.18 22.65 -10.34
N ALA A 256 -12.96 22.02 -9.18
CA ALA A 256 -12.65 20.61 -9.15
C ALA A 256 -13.76 19.77 -9.74
N GLU A 257 -13.40 18.83 -10.59
CA GLU A 257 -14.31 17.88 -11.22
C GLU A 257 -14.45 16.60 -10.40
N GLY A 258 -15.65 16.03 -10.43
CA GLY A 258 -15.99 14.81 -9.71
C GLY A 258 -16.11 13.59 -10.62
N PRO A 259 -16.70 12.50 -10.11
CA PRO A 259 -17.25 12.43 -8.77
C PRO A 259 -16.14 12.53 -7.70
N PHE A 260 -16.42 13.25 -6.61
CA PHE A 260 -15.51 13.29 -5.48
C PHE A 260 -15.36 11.89 -4.85
N ARG A 261 -14.15 11.54 -4.45
CA ARG A 261 -13.85 10.26 -3.79
C ARG A 261 -13.47 10.48 -2.34
N LEU A 262 -14.04 9.65 -1.50
CA LEU A 262 -13.85 9.70 -0.06
C LEU A 262 -12.79 8.67 0.35
N TRP A 263 -11.82 9.13 1.13
CA TRP A 263 -10.74 8.33 1.67
C TRP A 263 -10.66 8.49 3.20
N PRO A 264 -11.49 7.76 3.99
CA PRO A 264 -11.31 7.70 5.43
C PRO A 264 -9.94 7.08 5.74
N LEU A 265 -9.15 7.77 6.56
CA LEU A 265 -7.80 7.33 6.88
C LEU A 265 -7.83 6.35 8.05
N HIS A 266 -7.31 5.16 7.82
CA HIS A 266 -7.24 4.10 8.82
C HIS A 266 -5.79 3.70 9.06
N ARG A 267 -5.51 3.23 10.27
CA ARG A 267 -4.22 2.66 10.66
C ARG A 267 -4.42 1.53 11.67
N LEU A 268 -3.45 0.64 11.76
CA LEU A 268 -3.38 -0.31 12.87
C LEU A 268 -2.86 0.39 14.14
N PRO A 269 -3.36 0.02 15.33
CA PRO A 269 -2.76 0.46 16.59
C PRO A 269 -1.29 0.01 16.67
N VAL A 270 -0.40 0.90 17.14
CA VAL A 270 1.04 0.58 17.27
C VAL A 270 1.25 -0.65 18.14
N SER A 271 0.47 -0.81 19.21
CA SER A 271 0.53 -1.97 20.11
C SER A 271 0.17 -3.31 19.46
N SER A 272 -0.46 -3.29 18.28
CA SER A 272 -0.87 -4.47 17.54
C SER A 272 0.10 -4.86 16.40
N LEU A 273 1.17 -4.11 16.23
CA LEU A 273 2.17 -4.32 15.18
C LEU A 273 3.24 -5.34 15.59
N SER A 274 2.83 -6.32 16.36
CA SER A 274 3.60 -7.53 16.66
C SER A 274 2.63 -8.66 17.03
N TRP A 275 3.01 -9.89 16.74
CA TRP A 275 2.20 -11.08 17.02
C TRP A 275 3.08 -12.29 17.27
N GLU A 276 2.51 -13.34 17.86
CA GLU A 276 3.18 -14.61 17.98
C GLU A 276 3.23 -15.34 16.63
N ARG A 277 4.33 -16.03 16.37
CA ARG A 277 4.50 -16.79 15.13
C ARG A 277 3.38 -17.81 14.92
N VAL A 278 2.82 -17.78 13.72
CA VAL A 278 1.90 -18.82 13.23
C VAL A 278 2.61 -19.57 12.10
N PRO A 279 2.77 -20.91 12.20
CA PRO A 279 3.55 -21.66 11.23
C PRO A 279 3.05 -21.51 9.79
N GLY A 280 3.99 -21.27 8.87
CA GLY A 280 3.71 -21.20 7.44
C GLY A 280 2.92 -19.99 6.96
N VAL A 281 2.79 -18.93 7.78
CA VAL A 281 2.10 -17.68 7.42
C VAL A 281 2.91 -16.47 7.83
N THR A 282 2.92 -15.43 7.00
CA THR A 282 3.43 -14.10 7.35
C THR A 282 2.71 -13.01 6.56
N LEU A 283 2.98 -11.75 6.90
CA LEU A 283 2.38 -10.56 6.26
C LEU A 283 3.45 -9.61 5.74
N VAL A 284 3.11 -8.84 4.71
CA VAL A 284 3.94 -7.78 4.14
C VAL A 284 3.10 -6.55 3.80
N GLY A 285 3.67 -5.36 3.91
CA GLY A 285 3.04 -4.09 3.55
C GLY A 285 1.79 -3.80 4.38
N ASP A 286 0.78 -3.18 3.77
CA ASP A 286 -0.45 -2.77 4.45
C ASP A 286 -1.21 -3.94 5.12
N ALA A 287 -0.99 -5.17 4.67
CA ALA A 287 -1.53 -6.33 5.35
C ALA A 287 -0.93 -6.49 6.75
N ALA A 288 0.34 -6.13 6.94
CA ALA A 288 1.05 -6.17 8.21
C ALA A 288 0.86 -4.88 9.04
N HIS A 289 0.95 -3.70 8.40
CA HIS A 289 1.16 -2.43 9.10
C HIS A 289 0.53 -1.22 8.41
N VAL A 290 -0.72 -1.35 7.92
CA VAL A 290 -1.42 -0.20 7.33
C VAL A 290 -1.36 1.02 8.26
N SER A 291 -0.98 2.14 7.69
CA SER A 291 -0.87 3.44 8.36
C SER A 291 -1.46 4.54 7.49
N THR A 292 -1.62 5.75 8.05
CA THR A 292 -2.06 6.89 7.26
C THR A 292 -0.98 7.37 6.29
N PRO A 293 -1.32 7.98 5.15
CA PRO A 293 -0.35 8.31 4.10
C PRO A 293 0.55 9.50 4.43
N LEU A 294 0.45 10.07 5.64
CA LEU A 294 1.04 11.38 5.97
C LEU A 294 2.56 11.35 6.13
N ALA A 295 3.17 10.19 6.33
CA ALA A 295 4.62 10.04 6.26
C ALA A 295 5.14 9.86 4.81
N GLY A 296 4.27 9.55 3.85
CA GLY A 296 4.64 9.35 2.44
C GLY A 296 5.47 8.08 2.15
N GLU A 297 5.52 7.13 3.08
CA GLU A 297 6.44 5.99 3.02
C GLU A 297 5.76 4.63 2.82
N GLY A 298 4.43 4.55 2.76
CA GLY A 298 3.71 3.28 2.77
C GLY A 298 4.14 2.30 1.66
N VAL A 299 4.22 2.74 0.41
CA VAL A 299 4.69 1.91 -0.71
C VAL A 299 6.15 1.51 -0.55
N ASN A 300 6.98 2.39 0.00
CA ASN A 300 8.40 2.14 0.25
C ASN A 300 8.59 1.05 1.32
N MET A 301 7.85 1.17 2.42
CA MET A 301 7.82 0.15 3.47
C MET A 301 7.38 -1.21 2.91
N ALA A 302 6.30 -1.22 2.12
CA ALA A 302 5.78 -2.44 1.52
C ALA A 302 6.77 -3.12 0.57
N MET A 303 7.46 -2.37 -0.28
CA MET A 303 8.50 -2.90 -1.17
C MET A 303 9.74 -3.35 -0.38
N HIS A 304 10.07 -2.64 0.70
CA HIS A 304 11.16 -3.03 1.59
C HIS A 304 10.87 -4.33 2.34
N ASP A 305 9.64 -4.56 2.78
CA ASP A 305 9.20 -5.82 3.37
C ASP A 305 9.39 -6.99 2.40
N ALA A 306 8.98 -6.81 1.14
CA ALA A 306 9.20 -7.81 0.10
C ALA A 306 10.67 -8.16 -0.06
N LEU A 307 11.55 -7.16 -0.05
CA LEU A 307 13.00 -7.34 -0.12
C LEU A 307 13.55 -8.06 1.11
N LYS A 308 13.16 -7.62 2.32
CA LYS A 308 13.63 -8.22 3.58
C LYS A 308 13.18 -9.66 3.75
N LEU A 309 11.91 -9.95 3.42
CA LEU A 309 11.38 -11.32 3.44
C LEU A 309 12.13 -12.21 2.45
N THR A 310 12.37 -11.74 1.22
CA THR A 310 13.15 -12.50 0.25
C THR A 310 14.57 -12.78 0.74
N LYS A 311 15.25 -11.77 1.30
CA LYS A 311 16.61 -11.95 1.85
C LYS A 311 16.65 -12.93 3.02
N ALA A 312 15.66 -12.88 3.92
CA ALA A 312 15.57 -13.83 5.02
C ALA A 312 15.35 -15.26 4.48
N ILE A 313 14.44 -15.45 3.52
CA ILE A 313 14.19 -16.76 2.91
C ILE A 313 15.49 -17.28 2.23
N THR A 314 16.13 -16.48 1.40
CA THR A 314 17.32 -16.91 0.64
C THR A 314 18.56 -17.13 1.50
N LYS A 315 18.67 -16.43 2.62
CA LYS A 315 19.76 -16.61 3.60
C LYS A 315 19.65 -17.95 4.33
N HIS A 316 18.45 -18.37 4.69
CA HIS A 316 18.21 -19.56 5.49
C HIS A 316 17.93 -20.80 4.64
N CYS A 317 17.22 -20.63 3.52
CA CYS A 317 16.87 -21.71 2.62
C CYS A 317 17.93 -21.83 1.51
N ASP A 318 18.96 -22.66 1.74
CA ASP A 318 19.94 -22.95 0.70
C ASP A 318 19.25 -23.68 -0.48
N VAL A 319 19.21 -23.04 -1.63
CA VAL A 319 18.54 -23.54 -2.86
C VAL A 319 19.12 -24.89 -3.33
N GLY A 320 20.27 -25.29 -2.79
CA GLY A 320 20.97 -26.54 -3.12
C GLY A 320 20.88 -27.66 -2.06
N SER A 321 20.36 -27.37 -0.85
CA SER A 321 20.42 -28.34 0.26
C SER A 321 19.42 -29.50 0.10
N ALA A 322 19.81 -30.71 0.55
CA ALA A 322 19.01 -31.92 0.45
C ALA A 322 18.03 -32.12 1.63
N ALA A 323 17.59 -31.04 2.29
CA ALA A 323 16.68 -31.08 3.44
C ALA A 323 15.31 -31.74 3.09
N GLY A 324 14.74 -32.54 3.94
CA GLY A 324 13.39 -33.06 3.82
C GLY A 324 12.33 -31.97 4.01
N GLU A 325 11.06 -32.28 3.79
CA GLU A 325 9.95 -31.30 3.93
C GLU A 325 9.87 -30.68 5.32
N ASP A 326 10.04 -31.49 6.38
CA ASP A 326 10.02 -31.01 7.77
C ASP A 326 11.22 -30.11 8.10
N GLU A 327 12.39 -30.41 7.54
CA GLU A 327 13.59 -29.59 7.70
C GLU A 327 13.44 -28.26 6.94
N ASP A 328 12.91 -28.28 5.71
CA ASP A 328 12.61 -27.07 4.94
C ASP A 328 11.60 -26.17 5.68
N ALA A 329 10.55 -26.74 6.26
CA ALA A 329 9.58 -26.02 7.07
C ALA A 329 10.24 -25.34 8.29
N SER A 330 11.09 -26.07 9.01
CA SER A 330 11.83 -25.52 10.17
C SER A 330 12.80 -24.41 9.78
N ILE A 331 13.48 -24.54 8.63
CA ILE A 331 14.38 -23.53 8.09
C ILE A 331 13.58 -22.27 7.72
N LEU A 332 12.43 -22.46 7.06
CA LEU A 332 11.55 -21.36 6.66
C LEU A 332 11.00 -20.61 7.88
N GLU A 333 10.60 -21.32 8.94
CA GLU A 333 10.13 -20.68 10.18
C GLU A 333 11.21 -19.78 10.84
N ARG A 334 12.49 -20.18 10.79
CA ARG A 334 13.60 -19.31 11.25
C ARG A 334 13.75 -18.07 10.40
N ALA A 335 13.61 -18.18 9.07
CA ALA A 335 13.65 -17.06 8.15
C ALA A 335 12.50 -16.07 8.43
N LEU A 336 11.29 -16.60 8.65
CA LEU A 336 10.12 -15.78 8.96
C LEU A 336 10.24 -15.09 10.31
N ALA A 337 10.79 -15.76 11.33
CA ALA A 337 11.02 -15.15 12.65
C ALA A 337 12.03 -13.97 12.56
N GLU A 338 13.12 -14.13 11.77
CA GLU A 338 14.09 -13.06 11.53
C GLU A 338 13.43 -11.87 10.81
N TYR A 339 12.67 -12.16 9.76
CA TYR A 339 11.96 -11.12 9.00
C TYR A 339 10.95 -10.36 9.86
N GLU A 340 10.07 -11.07 10.58
CA GLU A 340 9.01 -10.44 11.39
C GLU A 340 9.58 -9.58 12.51
N LYS A 341 10.66 -10.02 13.15
CA LYS A 341 11.33 -9.20 14.18
C LYS A 341 11.77 -7.84 13.62
N ASP A 342 12.46 -7.82 12.47
CA ASP A 342 12.88 -6.58 11.79
C ASP A 342 11.68 -5.76 11.33
N MET A 343 10.66 -6.40 10.80
CA MET A 343 9.45 -5.74 10.29
C MET A 343 8.65 -5.09 11.43
N PHE A 344 8.50 -5.73 12.58
CA PHE A 344 7.77 -5.16 13.73
C PHE A 344 8.38 -3.84 14.20
N GLU A 345 9.71 -3.78 14.35
CA GLU A 345 10.42 -2.57 14.77
C GLU A 345 10.20 -1.43 13.77
N ARG A 346 10.37 -1.70 12.47
CA ARG A 346 10.15 -0.72 11.40
C ARG A 346 8.69 -0.25 11.32
N ALA A 347 7.74 -1.18 11.46
CA ALA A 347 6.32 -0.88 11.40
C ALA A 347 5.86 0.01 12.55
N GLN A 348 6.34 -0.26 13.77
CA GLN A 348 6.04 0.53 14.97
C GLN A 348 6.60 1.96 14.83
N ASP A 349 7.87 2.09 14.42
CA ASP A 349 8.50 3.39 14.17
C ASP A 349 7.76 4.18 13.09
N HIS A 350 7.49 3.56 11.94
CA HIS A 350 6.77 4.19 10.85
C HIS A 350 5.36 4.65 11.25
N THR A 351 4.59 3.79 11.94
CA THR A 351 3.24 4.14 12.34
C THR A 351 3.23 5.24 13.40
N THR A 352 4.20 5.25 14.32
CA THR A 352 4.39 6.35 15.28
C THR A 352 4.64 7.66 14.55
N ARG A 353 5.57 7.70 13.60
CA ARG A 353 5.83 8.89 12.77
C ARG A 353 4.59 9.33 11.99
N CYS A 354 3.77 8.41 11.49
CA CYS A 354 2.49 8.76 10.84
C CYS A 354 1.53 9.44 11.82
N ILE A 355 1.43 8.96 13.06
CA ILE A 355 0.59 9.55 14.11
C ILE A 355 1.07 10.97 14.48
N ASP A 356 2.39 11.16 14.63
CA ASP A 356 2.96 12.48 14.92
C ASP A 356 2.65 13.47 13.79
N ARG A 357 2.82 13.02 12.54
CA ARG A 357 2.46 13.83 11.37
C ARG A 357 0.97 14.09 11.26
N GLU A 358 0.10 13.15 11.65
CA GLU A 358 -1.33 13.39 11.75
C GLU A 358 -1.63 14.55 12.73
N GLY A 359 -0.95 14.56 13.87
CA GLY A 359 -1.06 15.67 14.85
C GLY A 359 -0.71 17.01 14.22
N MET A 360 0.43 17.08 13.57
CA MET A 360 0.96 18.28 12.92
C MET A 360 0.07 18.74 11.75
N PHE A 361 -0.24 17.88 10.80
CA PHE A 361 -0.99 18.24 9.58
C PHE A 361 -2.38 18.76 9.87
N PHE A 362 -3.00 18.28 10.93
CA PHE A 362 -4.36 18.69 11.36
C PHE A 362 -4.34 19.53 12.65
N ALA A 363 -3.24 20.23 12.93
CA ALA A 363 -3.18 21.28 13.95
C ALA A 363 -3.75 22.60 13.38
N ASP A 364 -4.13 23.49 14.27
CA ASP A 364 -4.60 24.84 13.88
C ASP A 364 -3.48 25.67 13.24
N ASP A 365 -2.26 25.56 13.76
CA ASP A 365 -1.03 26.20 13.30
C ASP A 365 -0.16 25.29 12.43
N SER A 366 -0.75 24.32 11.76
CA SER A 366 -0.05 23.26 11.00
C SER A 366 0.96 23.79 9.98
N ALA A 367 0.69 24.92 9.32
CA ALA A 367 1.64 25.53 8.38
C ALA A 367 2.94 25.97 9.08
N GLN A 368 2.83 26.59 10.26
CA GLN A 368 4.00 27.00 11.05
C GLN A 368 4.80 25.78 11.51
N GLN A 369 4.13 24.76 12.05
CA GLN A 369 4.80 23.52 12.47
C GLN A 369 5.54 22.84 11.32
N LEU A 370 4.98 22.84 10.10
CA LEU A 370 5.67 22.31 8.93
C LEU A 370 6.91 23.13 8.57
N ILE A 371 6.83 24.47 8.62
CA ILE A 371 7.97 25.36 8.39
C ILE A 371 9.06 25.09 9.43
N ASP A 372 8.71 25.03 10.70
CA ASP A 372 9.64 24.79 11.80
C ASP A 372 10.35 23.44 11.64
N MET A 373 9.61 22.41 11.25
CA MET A 373 10.18 21.08 10.95
C MET A 373 11.17 21.12 9.77
N ILE A 374 10.85 21.84 8.69
CA ILE A 374 11.71 21.91 7.50
C ILE A 374 12.96 22.77 7.78
N THR A 375 12.84 23.82 8.57
CA THR A 375 13.94 24.72 8.89
C THR A 375 14.79 24.25 10.07
N GLY A 376 14.43 23.15 10.72
CA GLY A 376 15.13 22.62 11.88
C GLY A 376 14.96 23.47 13.15
N ALA A 377 13.85 24.18 13.26
CA ALA A 377 13.49 24.99 14.42
C ALA A 377 12.73 24.20 15.51
N LEU A 378 12.44 22.92 15.25
CA LEU A 378 11.87 21.95 16.19
C LEU A 378 12.94 20.99 16.72
#